data_9e2c5e052fe65f5a18963a72c361f7de
#
_entry.id   9e2c5e052fe65f5a18963a72c361f7de
#
_cell.length_a   1.000
_cell.length_b   1.000
_cell.length_c   1.000
_cell.angle_alpha   90.00
_cell.angle_beta   90.00
_cell.angle_gamma   90.00
#
_symmetry.space_group_name_H-M   'P 1'
#
loop_
_entity.id
_entity.type
_entity.pdbx_description
1 polymer ?
#
loop_
_entity_poly.entity_id
_entity_poly.type
_entity_poly.pdbx_seq_one_letter_code
_entity_poly.pdbx_strand_id
1 'polypeptide(L)'
;MCRMQKITQVSCPGKDKVEPESTPGVPSIPLRATDRKDGADLFERILERNNLNCAYKQVKRNGGAPGIDGMTIDKLLEYLHEHKESFLESLRNGTYRPLPVKRVEIPKPDGGVRLLGVPAMIDRMIQQAISQVIMPIFEKEFSENSYGFRPGRSAHQAIRKAQEYYNQGYQRVVDIDLSKYFDTINHELLMNMLRKKIHDTRV
;
A
#
# COMPACT_ATOMS: atom_id res chain seq x y z
N MET A 1 16.25 16.96 -10.04
CA MET A 1 16.10 17.66 -11.33
C MET A 1 14.69 17.42 -11.83
N CYS A 2 13.85 18.43 -11.81
CA CYS A 2 12.46 18.34 -12.26
C CYS A 2 12.44 18.54 -13.78
N ARG A 3 11.93 17.58 -14.54
CA ARG A 3 11.86 17.67 -16.00
C ARG A 3 10.45 18.14 -16.39
N MET A 4 10.33 19.38 -16.85
CA MET A 4 9.08 19.86 -17.46
C MET A 4 8.88 19.20 -18.83
N GLN A 5 7.78 18.50 -19.01
CA GLN A 5 7.37 17.94 -20.30
C GLN A 5 6.34 18.83 -20.99
N LYS A 6 6.35 18.77 -22.33
CA LYS A 6 5.57 19.65 -23.22
C LYS A 6 4.06 19.48 -23.04
N ILE A 7 3.36 20.60 -23.14
CA ILE A 7 1.89 20.69 -23.14
C ILE A 7 1.35 20.04 -24.43
N THR A 8 0.60 18.95 -24.32
CA THR A 8 -0.09 18.34 -25.43
C THR A 8 -1.59 18.64 -25.32
N GLN A 9 -2.19 19.21 -26.36
CA GLN A 9 -3.64 19.33 -26.48
C GLN A 9 -4.25 17.95 -26.73
N VAL A 10 -5.10 17.50 -25.84
CA VAL A 10 -5.85 16.25 -25.98
C VAL A 10 -7.25 16.58 -26.48
N SER A 11 -7.58 16.14 -27.70
CA SER A 11 -8.94 16.14 -28.23
C SER A 11 -9.66 14.88 -27.74
N CYS A 12 -10.85 15.04 -27.15
CA CYS A 12 -11.67 13.92 -26.66
C CYS A 12 -12.33 13.17 -27.81
N PRO A 13 -12.15 11.85 -27.93
CA PRO A 13 -13.05 10.99 -28.74
C PRO A 13 -14.32 10.61 -27.96
N GLY A 14 -15.35 10.31 -28.72
CA GLY A 14 -16.74 10.16 -28.30
C GLY A 14 -17.04 9.05 -27.30
N LYS A 15 -18.27 9.13 -26.84
CA LYS A 15 -18.93 8.33 -25.81
C LYS A 15 -18.98 6.84 -26.15
N ASP A 16 -18.11 6.05 -25.53
CA ASP A 16 -18.33 4.60 -25.43
C ASP A 16 -18.58 4.25 -23.96
N LYS A 17 -19.69 3.51 -23.74
CA LYS A 17 -20.08 2.99 -22.43
C LYS A 17 -19.13 1.86 -22.05
N VAL A 18 -18.24 2.11 -21.10
CA VAL A 18 -17.44 1.06 -20.45
C VAL A 18 -18.08 0.80 -19.09
N GLU A 19 -18.56 -0.43 -18.90
CA GLU A 19 -19.02 -0.90 -17.59
C GLU A 19 -17.84 -0.97 -16.61
N PRO A 20 -18.04 -0.62 -15.32
CA PRO A 20 -16.92 -0.54 -14.37
C PRO A 20 -16.57 -1.92 -13.81
N GLU A 21 -15.42 -2.46 -14.20
CA GLU A 21 -14.78 -3.49 -13.38
C GLU A 21 -14.30 -2.88 -12.05
N SER A 22 -14.88 -3.36 -10.96
CA SER A 22 -14.55 -2.93 -9.61
C SER A 22 -13.19 -3.49 -9.19
N THR A 23 -12.19 -2.63 -9.13
CA THR A 23 -10.92 -2.94 -8.44
C THR A 23 -11.24 -3.22 -6.96
N PRO A 24 -10.77 -4.34 -6.37
CA PRO A 24 -11.05 -4.65 -4.96
C PRO A 24 -10.37 -3.62 -4.07
N GLY A 25 -11.17 -2.78 -3.42
CA GLY A 25 -10.70 -1.85 -2.40
C GLY A 25 -10.09 -2.59 -1.22
N VAL A 26 -9.06 -2.01 -0.60
CA VAL A 26 -8.50 -2.48 0.67
C VAL A 26 -9.63 -2.50 1.71
N PRO A 27 -9.96 -3.65 2.32
CA PRO A 27 -11.01 -3.68 3.34
C PRO A 27 -10.55 -2.90 4.57
N SER A 28 -11.26 -1.83 4.87
CA SER A 28 -11.13 -1.14 6.15
C SER A 28 -11.86 -1.95 7.22
N ILE A 29 -11.15 -2.36 8.26
CA ILE A 29 -11.75 -2.91 9.47
C ILE A 29 -12.43 -1.73 10.17
N PRO A 30 -13.74 -1.81 10.52
CA PRO A 30 -14.38 -0.74 11.28
C PRO A 30 -13.66 -0.58 12.63
N LEU A 31 -13.14 0.60 12.88
CA LEU A 31 -12.60 0.97 14.19
C LEU A 31 -13.73 0.87 15.21
N ARG A 32 -13.64 -0.10 16.14
CA ARG A 32 -14.43 -0.03 17.36
C ARG A 32 -14.00 1.23 18.10
N ALA A 33 -14.98 2.11 18.34
CA ALA A 33 -14.80 3.33 19.12
C ALA A 33 -14.41 3.00 20.56
N THR A 34 -13.11 2.92 20.81
CA THR A 34 -12.52 3.07 22.14
C THR A 34 -11.38 4.07 22.00
N ASP A 35 -11.78 5.31 21.70
CA ASP A 35 -10.89 6.47 21.69
C ASP A 35 -10.53 6.86 23.13
N ARG A 36 -9.55 6.19 23.73
CA ARG A 36 -8.83 6.76 24.91
C ARG A 36 -7.58 5.93 25.22
N LYS A 37 -6.44 6.40 24.79
CA LYS A 37 -5.01 6.06 24.99
C LYS A 37 -4.34 5.62 23.67
N ASP A 38 -4.30 6.52 22.72
CA ASP A 38 -4.01 6.23 21.29
C ASP A 38 -2.53 6.07 20.92
N GLY A 39 -1.63 5.94 21.87
CA GLY A 39 -0.20 5.89 21.52
C GLY A 39 0.55 4.60 21.86
N ALA A 40 0.11 3.85 22.86
CA ALA A 40 0.95 2.83 23.48
C ALA A 40 0.70 1.38 23.04
N ASP A 41 -0.23 1.13 22.13
CA ASP A 41 -0.70 -0.25 21.85
C ASP A 41 -0.87 -0.58 20.35
N LEU A 42 -0.28 0.20 19.45
CA LEU A 42 -0.39 -0.05 18.01
C LEU A 42 0.27 -1.36 17.62
N PHE A 43 1.39 -1.68 18.24
CA PHE A 43 2.11 -2.92 17.98
C PHE A 43 1.27 -4.16 18.32
N GLU A 44 0.62 -4.19 19.48
CA GLU A 44 -0.25 -5.32 19.85
C GLU A 44 -1.48 -5.41 18.94
N ARG A 45 -2.03 -4.27 18.52
CA ARG A 45 -3.12 -4.24 17.51
C ARG A 45 -2.67 -4.82 16.17
N ILE A 46 -1.43 -4.58 15.74
CA ILE A 46 -0.87 -5.19 14.52
C ILE A 46 -0.83 -6.71 14.69
N LEU A 47 -0.42 -7.22 15.86
CA LEU A 47 -0.30 -8.64 16.16
C LEU A 47 -1.62 -9.30 16.57
N GLU A 48 -2.71 -8.53 16.72
CA GLU A 48 -4.02 -9.06 17.09
C GLU A 48 -4.47 -10.13 16.10
N ARG A 49 -5.01 -11.25 16.62
CA ARG A 49 -5.45 -12.40 15.82
C ARG A 49 -6.38 -12.00 14.68
N ASN A 50 -7.33 -11.11 14.94
CA ASN A 50 -8.27 -10.66 13.92
C ASN A 50 -7.58 -9.87 12.81
N ASN A 51 -6.64 -8.99 13.16
CA ASN A 51 -5.87 -8.22 12.20
C ASN A 51 -4.98 -9.11 11.33
N LEU A 52 -4.26 -10.07 11.93
CA LEU A 52 -3.43 -11.03 11.20
C LEU A 52 -4.27 -11.93 10.28
N ASN A 53 -5.45 -12.37 10.72
CA ASN A 53 -6.36 -13.13 9.87
C ASN A 53 -6.87 -12.31 8.67
N CYS A 54 -7.18 -11.03 8.87
CA CYS A 54 -7.57 -10.13 7.78
C CYS A 54 -6.40 -9.92 6.82
N ALA A 55 -5.18 -9.73 7.33
CA ALA A 55 -3.97 -9.59 6.52
C ALA A 55 -3.70 -10.85 5.68
N TYR A 56 -3.78 -12.04 6.28
CA TYR A 56 -3.67 -13.30 5.55
C TYR A 56 -4.70 -13.41 4.42
N LYS A 57 -5.99 -13.16 4.73
CA LYS A 57 -7.08 -13.20 3.72
C LYS A 57 -6.83 -12.22 2.59
N GLN A 58 -6.33 -11.03 2.90
CA GLN A 58 -6.00 -10.02 1.89
C GLN A 58 -4.84 -10.46 1.01
N VAL A 59 -3.75 -10.97 1.59
CA VAL A 59 -2.60 -11.49 0.83
C VAL A 59 -3.03 -12.68 -0.05
N LYS A 60 -3.89 -13.57 0.48
CA LYS A 60 -4.46 -14.68 -0.29
C LYS A 60 -5.29 -14.20 -1.47
N ARG A 61 -6.14 -13.21 -1.28
CA ARG A 61 -6.97 -12.61 -2.34
C ARG A 61 -6.14 -11.92 -3.43
N ASN A 62 -5.07 -11.23 -3.02
CA ASN A 62 -4.18 -10.56 -3.97
C ASN A 62 -3.37 -11.55 -4.81
N GLY A 63 -3.21 -12.79 -4.36
CA GLY A 63 -2.39 -13.78 -5.04
C GLY A 63 -0.92 -13.38 -5.10
N GLY A 64 -0.26 -13.76 -6.15
CA GLY A 64 1.10 -13.35 -6.47
C GLY A 64 2.13 -14.46 -6.32
N ALA A 65 3.27 -14.23 -6.97
CA ALA A 65 4.37 -15.19 -7.01
C ALA A 65 5.04 -15.35 -5.63
N PRO A 66 5.61 -16.53 -5.33
CA PRO A 66 6.41 -16.75 -4.13
C PRO A 66 7.64 -15.82 -4.09
N GLY A 67 8.06 -15.49 -2.87
CA GLY A 67 9.29 -14.75 -2.61
C GLY A 67 10.55 -15.57 -2.91
N ILE A 68 11.65 -15.16 -2.28
CA ILE A 68 12.95 -15.86 -2.44
C ILE A 68 12.94 -17.25 -1.79
N ASP A 69 12.12 -17.45 -0.77
CA ASP A 69 11.91 -18.69 -0.03
C ASP A 69 11.08 -19.74 -0.79
N GLY A 70 10.48 -19.36 -1.91
CA GLY A 70 9.58 -20.22 -2.67
C GLY A 70 8.26 -20.56 -1.95
N MET A 71 7.96 -19.94 -0.81
CA MET A 71 6.74 -20.19 -0.04
C MET A 71 5.51 -19.68 -0.80
N THR A 72 4.54 -20.59 -0.99
CA THR A 72 3.22 -20.24 -1.57
C THR A 72 2.26 -19.84 -0.45
N ILE A 73 1.13 -19.26 -0.84
CA ILE A 73 0.11 -18.83 0.15
C ILE A 73 -0.49 -20.00 0.94
N ASP A 74 -0.60 -21.17 0.32
CA ASP A 74 -1.12 -22.36 1.01
C ASP A 74 -0.10 -22.88 2.03
N LYS A 75 1.17 -22.92 1.67
CA LYS A 75 2.25 -23.25 2.61
C LYS A 75 2.41 -22.24 3.74
N LEU A 76 2.07 -20.97 3.52
CA LEU A 76 2.05 -19.97 4.60
C LEU A 76 1.09 -20.34 5.71
N LEU A 77 -0.10 -20.88 5.37
CA LEU A 77 -1.06 -21.32 6.39
C LEU A 77 -0.53 -22.48 7.23
N GLU A 78 0.08 -23.48 6.59
CA GLU A 78 0.72 -24.60 7.27
C GLU A 78 1.83 -24.13 8.19
N TYR A 79 2.73 -23.27 7.68
CA TYR A 79 3.80 -22.65 8.45
C TYR A 79 3.28 -21.90 9.69
N LEU A 80 2.22 -21.12 9.54
CA LEU A 80 1.63 -20.38 10.65
C LEU A 80 0.96 -21.31 11.68
N HIS A 81 0.41 -22.45 11.27
CA HIS A 81 -0.10 -23.43 12.22
C HIS A 81 0.98 -24.04 13.11
N GLU A 82 2.16 -24.27 12.54
CA GLU A 82 3.27 -24.92 13.26
C GLU A 82 4.13 -23.92 14.06
N HIS A 83 4.32 -22.69 13.53
CA HIS A 83 5.33 -21.75 14.03
C HIS A 83 4.76 -20.44 14.56
N LYS A 84 3.44 -20.30 14.67
CA LYS A 84 2.79 -19.02 15.02
C LYS A 84 3.34 -18.40 16.30
N GLU A 85 3.47 -19.17 17.36
CA GLU A 85 3.89 -18.65 18.67
C GLU A 85 5.34 -18.14 18.62
N SER A 86 6.26 -18.94 18.07
CA SER A 86 7.67 -18.54 17.91
C SER A 86 7.82 -17.34 16.97
N PHE A 87 6.99 -17.26 15.92
CA PHE A 87 6.95 -16.14 15.01
C PHE A 87 6.48 -14.84 15.73
N LEU A 88 5.37 -14.88 16.46
CA LEU A 88 4.88 -13.74 17.22
C LEU A 88 5.86 -13.31 18.31
N GLU A 89 6.52 -14.26 18.98
CA GLU A 89 7.55 -13.98 19.95
C GLU A 89 8.76 -13.28 19.31
N SER A 90 9.20 -13.71 18.13
CA SER A 90 10.30 -13.07 17.41
C SER A 90 9.98 -11.62 17.04
N LEU A 91 8.73 -11.31 16.70
CA LEU A 91 8.28 -9.94 16.46
C LEU A 91 8.28 -9.11 17.75
N ARG A 92 7.76 -9.66 18.87
CA ARG A 92 7.74 -8.96 20.17
C ARG A 92 9.13 -8.67 20.71
N ASN A 93 10.05 -9.60 20.51
CA ASN A 93 11.43 -9.47 20.96
C ASN A 93 12.31 -8.64 19.99
N GLY A 94 11.77 -8.18 18.86
CA GLY A 94 12.51 -7.42 17.85
C GLY A 94 13.61 -8.23 17.15
N THR A 95 13.55 -9.56 17.22
CA THR A 95 14.54 -10.48 16.62
C THR A 95 14.16 -10.91 15.22
N TYR A 96 12.91 -10.67 14.81
CA TYR A 96 12.48 -10.96 13.44
C TYR A 96 13.30 -10.18 12.42
N ARG A 97 13.71 -10.87 11.36
CA ARG A 97 14.43 -10.26 10.22
C ARG A 97 13.70 -10.62 8.95
N PRO A 98 13.19 -9.63 8.19
CA PRO A 98 12.58 -9.86 6.88
C PRO A 98 13.57 -10.52 5.94
N LEU A 99 13.07 -11.40 5.08
CA LEU A 99 13.88 -12.01 4.04
C LEU A 99 14.20 -11.01 2.92
N PRO A 100 15.33 -11.21 2.21
CA PRO A 100 15.61 -10.42 1.01
C PRO A 100 14.49 -10.55 -0.02
N VAL A 101 14.17 -9.46 -0.71
CA VAL A 101 13.19 -9.49 -1.77
C VAL A 101 13.73 -10.22 -3.01
N LYS A 102 12.91 -11.06 -3.62
CA LYS A 102 13.23 -11.68 -4.91
C LYS A 102 13.11 -10.63 -6.00
N ARG A 103 14.21 -10.34 -6.70
CA ARG A 103 14.20 -9.41 -7.83
C ARG A 103 13.65 -10.07 -9.08
N VAL A 104 12.70 -9.41 -9.74
CA VAL A 104 12.13 -9.85 -11.01
C VAL A 104 12.20 -8.69 -12.00
N GLU A 105 12.64 -8.98 -13.21
CA GLU A 105 12.72 -8.01 -14.31
C GLU A 105 11.46 -8.09 -15.16
N ILE A 106 10.81 -6.95 -15.34
CA ILE A 106 9.62 -6.84 -16.18
C ILE A 106 9.97 -5.93 -17.37
N PRO A 107 9.89 -6.42 -18.60
CA PRO A 107 10.10 -5.60 -19.79
C PRO A 107 9.06 -4.48 -19.86
N LYS A 108 9.51 -3.27 -20.22
CA LYS A 108 8.63 -2.15 -20.51
C LYS A 108 8.30 -2.10 -21.99
N PRO A 109 7.15 -1.52 -22.40
CA PRO A 109 6.79 -1.36 -23.80
C PRO A 109 7.78 -0.49 -24.61
N ASP A 110 8.52 0.39 -23.92
CA ASP A 110 9.53 1.29 -24.48
C ASP A 110 10.92 0.66 -24.63
N GLY A 111 11.06 -0.65 -24.39
CA GLY A 111 12.32 -1.40 -24.46
C GLY A 111 13.17 -1.34 -23.19
N GLY A 112 12.71 -0.63 -22.16
CA GLY A 112 13.39 -0.61 -20.85
C GLY A 112 13.01 -1.79 -19.97
N VAL A 113 13.66 -1.90 -18.80
CA VAL A 113 13.36 -2.92 -17.78
C VAL A 113 12.87 -2.24 -16.51
N ARG A 114 11.82 -2.79 -15.91
CA ARG A 114 11.35 -2.42 -14.57
C ARG A 114 11.75 -3.52 -13.60
N LEU A 115 12.48 -3.15 -12.57
CA LEU A 115 12.83 -4.05 -11.48
C LEU A 115 11.69 -4.10 -10.47
N LEU A 116 11.18 -5.31 -10.19
CA LEU A 116 10.17 -5.56 -9.17
C LEU A 116 10.80 -6.36 -8.04
N GLY A 117 10.64 -5.90 -6.80
CA GLY A 117 10.98 -6.66 -5.60
C GLY A 117 9.77 -7.44 -5.11
N VAL A 118 9.89 -8.76 -5.00
CA VAL A 118 8.83 -9.66 -4.52
C VAL A 118 9.20 -10.13 -3.11
N PRO A 119 8.56 -9.61 -2.04
CA PRO A 119 8.81 -10.05 -0.67
C PRO A 119 8.34 -11.49 -0.42
N ALA A 120 8.85 -12.14 0.61
CA ALA A 120 8.33 -13.42 1.09
C ALA A 120 6.86 -13.30 1.53
N MET A 121 6.12 -14.42 1.51
CA MET A 121 4.69 -14.41 1.84
C MET A 121 4.42 -13.95 3.27
N ILE A 122 5.26 -14.35 4.22
CA ILE A 122 5.14 -13.93 5.61
C ILE A 122 5.41 -12.43 5.78
N ASP A 123 6.39 -11.89 5.07
CA ASP A 123 6.70 -10.45 5.08
C ASP A 123 5.55 -9.63 4.51
N ARG A 124 4.91 -10.10 3.43
CA ARG A 124 3.70 -9.46 2.87
C ARG A 124 2.55 -9.45 3.87
N MET A 125 2.38 -10.54 4.62
CA MET A 125 1.34 -10.60 5.65
C MET A 125 1.60 -9.60 6.78
N ILE A 126 2.85 -9.46 7.24
CA ILE A 126 3.21 -8.45 8.25
C ILE A 126 2.98 -7.04 7.69
N GLN A 127 3.48 -6.75 6.49
CA GLN A 127 3.29 -5.45 5.83
C GLN A 127 1.81 -5.11 5.70
N GLN A 128 0.98 -6.07 5.33
CA GLN A 128 -0.47 -5.90 5.26
C GLN A 128 -1.07 -5.64 6.63
N ALA A 129 -0.65 -6.38 7.67
CA ALA A 129 -1.12 -6.19 9.04
C ALA A 129 -0.77 -4.80 9.59
N ILE A 130 0.45 -4.32 9.33
CA ILE A 130 0.89 -2.97 9.66
C ILE A 130 0.04 -1.93 8.91
N SER A 131 -0.10 -2.09 7.61
CA SER A 131 -0.88 -1.17 6.76
C SER A 131 -2.32 -1.00 7.24
N GLN A 132 -2.99 -2.07 7.64
CA GLN A 132 -4.37 -2.05 8.13
C GLN A 132 -4.54 -1.21 9.40
N VAL A 133 -3.54 -1.19 10.27
CA VAL A 133 -3.57 -0.44 11.54
C VAL A 133 -3.13 1.00 11.36
N ILE A 134 -2.12 1.24 10.51
CA ILE A 134 -1.55 2.58 10.30
C ILE A 134 -2.39 3.42 9.33
N MET A 135 -2.93 2.84 8.26
CA MET A 135 -3.66 3.56 7.22
C MET A 135 -4.77 4.46 7.79
N PRO A 136 -5.63 4.03 8.73
CA PRO A 136 -6.68 4.88 9.28
C PRO A 136 -6.18 6.12 10.03
N ILE A 137 -4.93 6.09 10.52
CA ILE A 137 -4.31 7.24 11.21
C ILE A 137 -3.99 8.33 10.19
N PHE A 138 -3.41 7.95 9.05
CA PHE A 138 -3.00 8.88 8.00
C PHE A 138 -4.14 9.27 7.06
N GLU A 139 -5.15 8.40 6.89
CA GLU A 139 -6.29 8.63 5.98
C GLU A 139 -7.00 9.96 6.26
N LYS A 140 -7.08 10.36 7.53
CA LYS A 140 -7.70 11.61 7.96
C LYS A 140 -7.00 12.87 7.46
N GLU A 141 -5.72 12.77 7.07
CA GLU A 141 -4.89 13.92 6.67
C GLU A 141 -4.69 14.00 5.16
N PHE A 142 -5.07 12.97 4.42
CA PHE A 142 -4.94 13.00 2.97
C PHE A 142 -5.94 13.97 2.34
N SER A 143 -5.45 14.72 1.35
CA SER A 143 -6.29 15.59 0.54
C SER A 143 -7.48 14.83 -0.05
N GLU A 144 -8.64 15.46 -0.10
CA GLU A 144 -9.83 14.91 -0.75
C GLU A 144 -9.61 14.60 -2.25
N ASN A 145 -8.67 15.28 -2.87
CA ASN A 145 -8.28 15.08 -4.26
C ASN A 145 -7.18 14.02 -4.45
N SER A 146 -6.75 13.34 -3.39
CA SER A 146 -5.84 12.19 -3.47
C SER A 146 -6.64 10.91 -3.65
N TYR A 147 -6.43 10.19 -4.74
CA TYR A 147 -7.23 9.01 -5.12
C TYR A 147 -6.42 7.71 -5.17
N GLY A 148 -5.08 7.79 -5.26
CA GLY A 148 -4.23 6.62 -5.37
C GLY A 148 -4.02 5.90 -4.04
N PHE A 149 -4.11 4.55 -4.05
CA PHE A 149 -3.80 3.67 -2.91
C PHE A 149 -4.56 3.97 -1.62
N ARG A 150 -5.77 4.52 -1.70
CA ARG A 150 -6.63 4.86 -0.56
C ARG A 150 -7.88 3.99 -0.53
N PRO A 151 -8.36 3.59 0.69
CA PRO A 151 -9.63 2.87 0.84
C PRO A 151 -10.81 3.68 0.28
N GLY A 152 -11.68 3.03 -0.48
CA GLY A 152 -12.88 3.67 -1.03
C GLY A 152 -12.62 4.72 -2.12
N ARG A 153 -11.37 4.88 -2.58
CA ARG A 153 -10.99 5.76 -3.69
C ARG A 153 -10.65 4.96 -4.94
N SER A 154 -10.85 5.56 -6.11
CA SER A 154 -10.58 4.91 -7.38
C SER A 154 -10.11 5.89 -8.46
N ALA A 155 -9.44 5.37 -9.49
CA ALA A 155 -9.03 6.16 -10.65
C ALA A 155 -10.24 6.81 -11.37
N HIS A 156 -11.38 6.14 -11.41
CA HIS A 156 -12.60 6.71 -11.99
C HIS A 156 -13.10 7.96 -11.25
N GLN A 157 -12.95 8.01 -9.93
CA GLN A 157 -13.28 9.23 -9.16
C GLN A 157 -12.32 10.37 -9.50
N ALA A 158 -11.01 10.09 -9.68
CA ALA A 158 -10.04 11.08 -10.11
C ALA A 158 -10.40 11.65 -11.50
N ILE A 159 -10.75 10.78 -12.46
CA ILE A 159 -11.16 11.19 -13.80
C ILE A 159 -12.41 12.07 -13.76
N ARG A 160 -13.43 11.68 -12.97
CA ARG A 160 -14.65 12.49 -12.81
C ARG A 160 -14.32 13.86 -12.21
N LYS A 161 -13.43 13.91 -11.23
CA LYS A 161 -12.99 15.18 -10.64
C LYS A 161 -12.25 16.08 -11.63
N ALA A 162 -11.38 15.51 -12.44
CA ALA A 162 -10.72 16.22 -13.54
C ALA A 162 -11.74 16.76 -14.56
N GLN A 163 -12.78 15.99 -14.89
CA GLN A 163 -13.87 16.41 -15.78
C GLN A 163 -14.69 17.56 -15.17
N GLU A 164 -14.95 17.53 -13.84
CA GLU A 164 -15.60 18.65 -13.13
C GLU A 164 -14.80 19.93 -13.28
N TYR A 165 -13.48 19.88 -13.05
CA TYR A 165 -12.61 21.05 -13.24
C TYR A 165 -12.61 21.56 -14.69
N TYR A 166 -12.57 20.65 -15.66
CA TYR A 166 -12.68 21.03 -17.07
C TYR A 166 -13.99 21.78 -17.36
N ASN A 167 -15.13 21.29 -16.86
CA ASN A 167 -16.43 21.93 -17.02
C ASN A 167 -16.54 23.28 -16.30
N GLN A 168 -15.74 23.51 -15.27
CA GLN A 168 -15.61 24.81 -14.58
C GLN A 168 -14.73 25.82 -15.32
N GLY A 169 -14.15 25.45 -16.47
CA GLY A 169 -13.35 26.31 -17.32
C GLY A 169 -11.83 26.17 -17.15
N TYR A 170 -11.35 25.24 -16.33
CA TYR A 170 -9.91 24.94 -16.24
C TYR A 170 -9.47 24.12 -17.47
N GLN A 171 -8.75 24.74 -18.38
CA GLN A 171 -8.35 24.13 -19.66
C GLN A 171 -6.88 23.70 -19.72
N ARG A 172 -6.10 24.00 -18.70
CA ARG A 172 -4.67 23.68 -18.67
C ARG A 172 -4.40 22.66 -17.59
N VAL A 173 -3.64 21.60 -17.95
CA VAL A 173 -3.22 20.55 -17.04
C VAL A 173 -1.71 20.59 -16.90
N VAL A 174 -1.22 20.55 -15.68
CA VAL A 174 0.20 20.36 -15.37
C VAL A 174 0.36 18.96 -14.82
N ASP A 175 1.14 18.12 -15.51
CA ASP A 175 1.49 16.78 -15.05
C ASP A 175 2.86 16.79 -14.37
N ILE A 176 2.92 16.32 -13.14
CA ILE A 176 4.14 16.28 -12.32
C ILE A 176 4.34 14.86 -11.83
N ASP A 177 5.48 14.26 -12.14
CA ASP A 177 5.90 12.95 -11.66
C ASP A 177 7.29 12.98 -11.05
N LEU A 178 7.52 12.17 -10.01
CA LEU A 178 8.78 12.04 -9.32
C LEU A 178 9.56 10.84 -9.85
N SER A 179 10.62 11.11 -10.60
CA SER A 179 11.47 10.05 -11.17
C SER A 179 12.13 9.22 -10.05
N LYS A 180 11.97 7.90 -10.11
CA LYS A 180 12.58 6.94 -9.18
C LYS A 180 12.28 7.24 -7.70
N TYR A 181 11.11 7.74 -7.39
CA TYR A 181 10.76 8.19 -6.05
C TYR A 181 11.05 7.12 -4.99
N PHE A 182 10.59 5.88 -5.20
CA PHE A 182 10.79 4.78 -4.25
C PHE A 182 12.24 4.30 -4.13
N ASP A 183 13.07 4.52 -5.16
CA ASP A 183 14.48 4.16 -5.15
C ASP A 183 15.35 5.23 -4.46
N THR A 184 14.82 6.45 -4.33
CA THR A 184 15.58 7.62 -3.84
C THR A 184 15.03 8.20 -2.54
N ILE A 185 14.00 7.57 -1.96
CA ILE A 185 13.41 8.04 -0.71
C ILE A 185 14.43 8.00 0.44
N ASN A 186 14.51 9.10 1.18
CA ASN A 186 15.32 9.13 2.39
C ASN A 186 14.58 8.43 3.52
N HIS A 187 15.06 7.24 3.89
CA HIS A 187 14.42 6.40 4.90
C HIS A 187 14.42 7.05 6.29
N GLU A 188 15.49 7.77 6.66
CA GLU A 188 15.57 8.45 7.94
C GLU A 188 14.52 9.56 8.05
N LEU A 189 14.40 10.37 6.99
CA LEU A 189 13.38 11.41 6.92
C LEU A 189 11.96 10.81 7.00
N LEU A 190 11.71 9.74 6.24
CA LEU A 190 10.42 9.03 6.28
C LEU A 190 10.11 8.53 7.70
N MET A 191 11.05 7.85 8.35
CA MET A 191 10.87 7.35 9.72
C MET A 191 10.64 8.48 10.72
N ASN A 192 11.33 9.62 10.56
CA ASN A 192 11.10 10.78 11.41
C ASN A 192 9.71 11.41 11.21
N MET A 193 9.18 11.38 9.99
CA MET A 193 7.80 11.82 9.71
C MET A 193 6.78 10.86 10.33
N LEU A 194 6.99 9.55 10.23
CA LEU A 194 6.12 8.55 10.82
C LEU A 194 6.09 8.64 12.36
N ARG A 195 7.25 8.83 13.00
CA ARG A 195 7.37 9.00 14.47
C ARG A 195 6.60 10.20 15.02
N LYS A 196 6.30 11.21 14.22
CA LYS A 196 5.44 12.33 14.64
C LYS A 196 4.00 11.92 14.91
N LYS A 197 3.55 10.80 14.33
CA LYS A 197 2.18 10.29 14.41
C LYS A 197 2.09 8.96 15.15
N ILE A 198 3.10 8.13 14.98
CA ILE A 198 3.19 6.80 15.57
C ILE A 198 4.15 6.89 16.75
N HIS A 199 3.58 6.86 17.95
CA HIS A 199 4.36 6.99 19.19
C HIS A 199 4.79 5.64 19.77
N ASP A 200 4.26 4.52 19.26
CA ASP A 200 4.70 3.17 19.64
C ASP A 200 6.01 2.84 18.92
N THR A 201 7.12 2.88 19.65
CA THR A 201 8.47 2.66 19.11
C THR A 201 8.74 1.22 18.66
N ARG A 202 7.82 0.29 18.97
CA ARG A 202 7.90 -1.11 18.51
C ARG A 202 7.39 -1.30 17.07
N VAL A 203 6.63 -0.33 16.55
CA VAL A 203 6.12 -0.29 15.18
C VAL A 203 7.15 0.32 14.25
#